data_b608756ffdabc31e8fbfc3887dbfdbdc
#
_entry.id   b608756ffdabc31e8fbfc3887dbfdbdc
#
_cell.length_a   1.000
_cell.length_b   1.000
_cell.length_c   1.000
_cell.angle_alpha   90.00
_cell.angle_beta   90.00
_cell.angle_gamma   90.00
#
_symmetry.space_group_name_H-M   'P 1'
#
loop_
_entity.id
_entity.type
_entity.pdbx_description
1 polymer ?
#
loop_
_entity_poly.entity_id
_entity_poly.type
_entity_poly.pdbx_seq_one_letter_code
_entity_poly.pdbx_strand_id
1 'polypeptide(L)'
;MNKTILSVMLTTALVGCGSSDEKHSTPPTPTPTIVTGVAATGAPIYGEITVLDTNGTTQEYAAVEGGNFKFEKSSIAAPAIVKAVGAAGGGSHEIYSLILTNHQEIGVSNITPFTHILISKMTGKPADEVYSDFNTYKAELTIEALQSAQQELKQVLKPLLDGANIADDFDLISSEFEANYQDIDAILDLVDITISNIGATLTYKGDTDYSVTLAWNESWSNKSFHNGAVELGPEDVKEPLTYIVAADSILESMVMQETKDEYLKYVHEDAFWFGQPKGGMFEQLKSMLPNETDPMNRYRDFVIQEVADDDSYQLAYTECYQDSPFATCGRAKAWFAKNSDGQIQFMGRKDKLPVSVSAIIKAGFFNPHDRTQGNWAIEVDAFPDANTICGKIPSNYDNTSWFAGIPKLAKISDYMELETVTVAGDGIDGNINLDSIYKEVTDGKITGCHLVDSNYGEPRGGNSFMPYSLVIDGYQVDPNSVINDNAKYEVTYKYKDGSPDTNEQISIGKGKQSSDDMSKYIAELTDSRTSSGDFYMNWTRESKLATDIDVWVQEVGQPGTQRVAVPEGKTSVSATTFNEIKQATLVTFDEYGRSISVGYTFEE
;
A
#
# COMPACT_ATOMS: atom_id res chain seq x y z
N MET A 1 33.44 -0.25 24.96
CA MET A 1 34.73 0.27 24.46
C MET A 1 34.50 1.65 23.88
N ASN A 2 35.07 2.67 24.54
CA ASN A 2 34.87 4.07 24.17
C ASN A 2 35.51 4.39 22.82
N LYS A 3 34.78 5.01 21.89
CA LYS A 3 35.35 5.68 20.73
C LYS A 3 35.16 7.18 20.89
N THR A 4 36.26 7.85 21.15
CA THR A 4 36.42 9.29 21.25
C THR A 4 36.41 9.88 19.85
N ILE A 5 35.49 10.84 19.60
CA ILE A 5 35.47 11.62 18.38
C ILE A 5 36.41 12.81 18.57
N LEU A 6 37.39 12.91 17.70
CA LEU A 6 38.41 13.97 17.69
C LEU A 6 37.91 15.10 16.77
N SER A 7 37.48 16.24 17.36
CA SER A 7 37.20 17.48 16.66
C SER A 7 38.50 18.19 16.35
N VAL A 8 38.79 18.40 15.07
CA VAL A 8 39.88 19.27 14.61
C VAL A 8 39.33 20.68 14.36
N MET A 9 39.65 21.62 15.24
CA MET A 9 39.47 23.05 15.00
C MET A 9 40.61 23.56 14.11
N LEU A 10 40.28 24.10 12.96
CA LEU A 10 41.22 24.82 12.11
C LEU A 10 41.00 26.33 12.32
N THR A 11 41.89 26.95 13.09
CA THR A 11 41.98 28.41 13.26
C THR A 11 42.84 28.99 12.15
N THR A 12 42.24 29.78 11.26
CA THR A 12 42.98 30.64 10.34
C THR A 12 42.92 32.11 10.81
N ALA A 13 44.08 32.68 11.05
CA ALA A 13 44.23 34.06 11.42
C ALA A 13 44.03 34.99 10.20
N LEU A 14 43.22 36.01 10.38
CA LEU A 14 43.08 37.13 9.43
C LEU A 14 43.96 38.30 9.85
N VAL A 15 44.83 38.71 8.97
CA VAL A 15 45.46 40.05 8.99
C VAL A 15 45.21 40.65 7.61
N GLY A 16 44.68 41.89 7.59
CA GLY A 16 44.67 42.68 6.37
C GLY A 16 43.65 43.81 6.42
N CYS A 17 44.09 45.01 6.78
CA CYS A 17 43.41 46.31 6.59
C CYS A 17 43.25 46.65 5.10
N GLY A 18 42.12 47.24 4.74
CA GLY A 18 41.93 47.88 3.45
C GLY A 18 40.50 48.37 3.29
N SER A 19 40.23 49.62 3.59
CA SER A 19 38.95 50.31 3.39
C SER A 19 38.71 50.60 1.91
N SER A 20 37.62 50.11 1.36
CA SER A 20 36.91 50.74 0.25
C SER A 20 35.45 50.23 0.28
N ASP A 21 34.49 51.16 0.37
CA ASP A 21 33.05 50.93 0.33
C ASP A 21 32.63 50.42 -1.06
N GLU A 22 32.79 49.15 -1.32
CA GLU A 22 32.05 48.47 -2.37
C GLU A 22 30.87 47.75 -1.71
N LYS A 23 29.65 48.17 -2.05
CA LYS A 23 28.44 47.41 -1.78
C LYS A 23 28.64 46.03 -2.40
N HIS A 24 29.01 45.03 -1.59
CA HIS A 24 28.94 43.64 -1.96
C HIS A 24 27.46 43.31 -2.16
N SER A 25 27.00 43.35 -3.41
CA SER A 25 25.80 42.67 -3.79
C SER A 25 26.08 41.19 -3.57
N THR A 26 25.44 40.58 -2.57
CA THR A 26 25.37 39.13 -2.42
C THR A 26 24.97 38.57 -3.78
N PRO A 27 25.70 37.57 -4.33
CA PRO A 27 25.26 36.90 -5.55
C PRO A 27 23.83 36.41 -5.35
N PRO A 28 22.92 36.58 -6.31
CA PRO A 28 21.58 36.08 -6.18
C PRO A 28 21.68 34.57 -5.89
N THR A 29 20.96 34.10 -4.88
CA THR A 29 20.82 32.67 -4.60
C THR A 29 20.34 32.01 -5.88
N PRO A 30 21.03 30.97 -6.38
CA PRO A 30 20.61 30.32 -7.63
C PRO A 30 19.17 29.82 -7.46
N THR A 31 18.29 30.24 -8.35
CA THR A 31 16.90 29.77 -8.38
C THR A 31 16.93 28.25 -8.60
N PRO A 32 16.22 27.46 -7.81
CA PRO A 32 16.14 26.01 -8.01
C PRO A 32 15.70 25.70 -9.44
N THR A 33 16.40 24.80 -10.10
CA THR A 33 16.08 24.35 -11.46
C THR A 33 15.12 23.15 -11.45
N ILE A 34 14.99 22.49 -10.31
CA ILE A 34 14.16 21.31 -10.09
C ILE A 34 13.05 21.67 -9.11
N VAL A 35 11.83 21.20 -9.40
CA VAL A 35 10.73 21.14 -8.43
C VAL A 35 10.70 19.73 -7.89
N THR A 36 10.63 19.61 -6.57
CA THR A 36 10.41 18.36 -5.85
C THR A 36 9.07 18.40 -5.13
N GLY A 37 8.57 17.28 -4.69
CA GLY A 37 7.38 17.21 -3.84
C GLY A 37 7.10 15.80 -3.38
N VAL A 38 6.15 15.71 -2.46
CA VAL A 38 5.59 14.45 -1.98
C VAL A 38 4.12 14.39 -2.37
N ALA A 39 3.71 13.27 -2.95
CA ALA A 39 2.30 12.94 -3.18
C ALA A 39 1.85 11.97 -2.08
N ALA A 40 0.92 12.41 -1.22
CA ALA A 40 0.48 11.62 -0.07
C ALA A 40 -0.96 11.93 0.35
N THR A 41 -1.62 10.93 0.96
CA THR A 41 -2.97 11.03 1.56
C THR A 41 -2.97 10.60 3.04
N GLY A 42 -1.81 10.74 3.72
CA GLY A 42 -1.41 10.06 4.94
C GLY A 42 -0.48 8.90 4.60
N ALA A 43 -0.81 8.10 3.61
CA ALA A 43 0.12 7.17 2.98
C ALA A 43 0.72 7.79 1.71
N PRO A 44 1.98 7.47 1.36
CA PRO A 44 2.58 7.94 0.12
C PRO A 44 1.82 7.37 -1.10
N ILE A 45 1.59 8.21 -2.12
CA ILE A 45 0.98 7.78 -3.37
C ILE A 45 2.06 7.21 -4.27
N TYR A 46 1.91 5.96 -4.66
CA TYR A 46 2.69 5.31 -5.70
C TYR A 46 1.90 5.35 -6.99
N GLY A 47 2.40 6.06 -7.99
CA GLY A 47 1.64 6.22 -9.22
C GLY A 47 2.23 7.25 -10.17
N GLU A 48 1.37 7.80 -11.01
CA GLU A 48 1.72 8.74 -12.06
C GLU A 48 1.47 10.19 -11.61
N ILE A 49 2.43 11.05 -11.91
CA ILE A 49 2.34 12.49 -11.71
C ILE A 49 2.22 13.16 -13.07
N THR A 50 1.16 13.88 -13.31
CA THR A 50 0.93 14.64 -14.53
C THR A 50 0.96 16.14 -14.23
N VAL A 51 1.72 16.92 -15.01
CA VAL A 51 1.76 18.38 -14.92
C VAL A 51 1.12 18.97 -16.16
N LEU A 52 0.04 19.75 -15.99
CA LEU A 52 -0.62 20.51 -17.06
C LEU A 52 -0.31 22.00 -16.87
N ASP A 53 0.40 22.61 -17.82
CA ASP A 53 0.84 24.00 -17.74
C ASP A 53 -0.12 24.99 -18.45
N THR A 54 0.14 26.27 -18.26
CA THR A 54 -0.69 27.35 -18.86
C THR A 54 -0.67 27.39 -20.39
N ASN A 55 0.29 26.72 -21.04
CA ASN A 55 0.39 26.58 -22.48
C ASN A 55 -0.40 25.37 -23.00
N GLY A 56 -1.00 24.57 -22.11
CA GLY A 56 -1.69 23.32 -22.43
C GLY A 56 -0.73 22.16 -22.68
N THR A 57 0.54 22.28 -22.25
CA THR A 57 1.51 21.18 -22.33
C THR A 57 1.30 20.24 -21.15
N THR A 58 1.19 18.95 -21.44
CA THR A 58 1.13 17.90 -20.42
C THR A 58 2.45 17.15 -20.38
N GLN A 59 2.96 16.91 -19.17
CA GLN A 59 4.18 16.12 -18.92
C GLN A 59 3.91 15.10 -17.83
N GLU A 60 4.46 13.91 -17.97
CA GLU A 60 4.23 12.75 -17.10
C GLU A 60 5.52 12.36 -16.37
N TYR A 61 5.39 12.04 -15.10
CA TYR A 61 6.46 11.62 -14.21
C TYR A 61 5.94 10.50 -13.30
N ALA A 62 6.83 9.79 -12.62
CA ALA A 62 6.44 8.79 -11.64
C ALA A 62 6.66 9.32 -10.22
N ALA A 63 5.74 9.01 -9.32
CA ALA A 63 5.99 9.05 -7.89
C ALA A 63 6.75 7.78 -7.50
N VAL A 64 7.85 7.97 -6.79
CA VAL A 64 8.74 6.89 -6.35
C VAL A 64 8.57 6.64 -4.84
N GLU A 65 9.47 5.89 -4.26
CA GLU A 65 9.48 5.59 -2.83
C GLU A 65 9.14 6.81 -1.95
N GLY A 66 8.26 6.62 -0.97
CA GLY A 66 7.77 7.70 -0.11
C GLY A 66 6.86 8.72 -0.83
N GLY A 67 6.33 8.39 -2.02
CA GLY A 67 5.52 9.34 -2.82
C GLY A 67 6.34 10.46 -3.45
N ASN A 68 7.66 10.40 -3.38
CA ASN A 68 8.54 11.45 -3.88
C ASN A 68 8.49 11.58 -5.41
N PHE A 69 8.48 12.80 -5.90
CA PHE A 69 8.58 13.10 -7.33
C PHE A 69 9.45 14.32 -7.59
N LYS A 70 9.93 14.45 -8.84
CA LYS A 70 10.72 15.61 -9.28
C LYS A 70 10.58 15.87 -10.77
N PHE A 71 10.68 17.13 -11.16
CA PHE A 71 10.71 17.55 -12.57
C PHE A 71 11.49 18.86 -12.76
N GLU A 72 11.89 19.13 -14.01
CA GLU A 72 12.61 20.35 -14.38
C GLU A 72 11.66 21.55 -14.42
N LYS A 73 11.93 22.55 -13.59
CA LYS A 73 11.14 23.80 -13.49
C LYS A 73 11.07 24.56 -14.80
N SER A 74 12.16 24.60 -15.55
CA SER A 74 12.27 25.33 -16.83
C SER A 74 11.36 24.78 -17.93
N SER A 75 10.84 23.57 -17.76
CA SER A 75 9.94 22.93 -18.71
C SER A 75 8.46 23.29 -18.49
N ILE A 76 8.12 24.02 -17.42
CA ILE A 76 6.75 24.26 -16.99
C ILE A 76 6.43 25.75 -16.94
N ALA A 77 5.38 26.17 -17.62
CA ALA A 77 4.86 27.53 -17.59
C ALA A 77 3.73 27.67 -16.55
N ALA A 78 3.98 28.44 -15.50
CA ALA A 78 2.97 28.70 -14.45
C ALA A 78 1.88 29.71 -14.90
N PRO A 79 0.66 29.65 -14.32
CA PRO A 79 0.24 28.62 -13.37
C PRO A 79 0.15 27.25 -14.04
N ALA A 80 0.37 26.19 -13.24
CA ALA A 80 0.19 24.83 -13.70
C ALA A 80 -0.53 24.01 -12.61
N ILE A 81 -1.29 22.99 -13.03
CA ILE A 81 -1.88 22.01 -12.12
C ILE A 81 -1.05 20.73 -12.18
N VAL A 82 -0.77 20.18 -11.01
CA VAL A 82 -0.10 18.89 -10.84
C VAL A 82 -1.15 17.89 -10.36
N LYS A 83 -1.26 16.76 -11.05
CA LYS A 83 -2.17 15.67 -10.71
C LYS A 83 -1.38 14.44 -10.31
N ALA A 84 -1.75 13.80 -9.23
CA ALA A 84 -1.28 12.47 -8.86
C ALA A 84 -2.43 11.47 -9.01
N VAL A 85 -2.14 10.35 -9.67
CA VAL A 85 -3.04 9.19 -9.77
C VAL A 85 -2.27 7.95 -9.35
N GLY A 86 -2.75 7.24 -8.33
CA GLY A 86 -2.03 6.05 -7.85
C GLY A 86 -2.66 5.44 -6.61
N ALA A 87 -1.93 4.48 -6.03
CA ALA A 87 -2.31 3.77 -4.84
C ALA A 87 -1.70 4.39 -3.59
N ALA A 88 -2.46 4.49 -2.52
CA ALA A 88 -2.00 4.86 -1.19
C ALA A 88 -2.92 4.25 -0.12
N GLY A 89 -2.36 3.75 0.97
CA GLY A 89 -3.13 3.25 2.10
C GLY A 89 -4.15 2.15 1.77
N GLY A 90 -3.89 1.37 0.72
CA GLY A 90 -4.80 0.34 0.22
C GLY A 90 -5.95 0.88 -0.66
N GLY A 91 -5.97 2.17 -1.00
CA GLY A 91 -6.96 2.81 -1.85
C GLY A 91 -6.40 3.36 -3.16
N SER A 92 -7.29 3.70 -4.08
CA SER A 92 -6.97 4.42 -5.32
C SER A 92 -7.31 5.89 -5.16
N HIS A 93 -6.39 6.77 -5.56
CA HIS A 93 -6.52 8.21 -5.36
C HIS A 93 -6.24 8.96 -6.65
N GLU A 94 -7.02 10.02 -6.88
CA GLU A 94 -6.75 11.05 -7.86
C GLU A 94 -6.81 12.40 -7.16
N ILE A 95 -5.67 13.04 -6.96
CA ILE A 95 -5.55 14.30 -6.22
C ILE A 95 -4.74 15.33 -6.99
N TYR A 96 -4.95 16.59 -6.67
CA TYR A 96 -4.44 17.72 -7.41
C TYR A 96 -3.71 18.70 -6.51
N SER A 97 -2.71 19.36 -7.09
CA SER A 97 -1.99 20.49 -6.52
C SER A 97 -1.71 21.52 -7.60
N LEU A 98 -1.06 22.61 -7.25
CA LEU A 98 -0.76 23.69 -8.19
C LEU A 98 0.65 24.23 -8.04
N ILE A 99 1.16 24.79 -9.14
CA ILE A 99 2.42 25.51 -9.21
C ILE A 99 2.11 26.96 -9.62
N LEU A 100 2.37 27.90 -8.72
CA LEU A 100 2.26 29.32 -8.98
C LEU A 100 3.66 29.94 -9.10
N THR A 101 3.80 30.97 -9.93
CA THR A 101 5.10 31.55 -10.32
C THR A 101 6.01 31.90 -9.13
N ASN A 102 5.43 32.38 -8.02
CA ASN A 102 6.20 32.83 -6.85
C ASN A 102 6.48 31.72 -5.81
N HIS A 103 5.67 30.65 -5.77
CA HIS A 103 5.95 29.51 -4.89
C HIS A 103 7.19 28.71 -5.29
N GLN A 104 7.63 28.89 -6.52
CA GLN A 104 8.75 28.14 -7.09
C GLN A 104 10.14 28.66 -6.71
N GLU A 105 10.24 29.71 -5.93
CA GLU A 105 11.53 30.12 -5.39
C GLU A 105 12.12 29.05 -4.46
N ILE A 106 11.24 28.27 -3.80
CA ILE A 106 11.61 27.21 -2.85
C ILE A 106 11.84 25.87 -3.57
N GLY A 107 11.22 25.63 -4.72
CA GLY A 107 11.40 24.38 -5.48
C GLY A 107 10.58 23.19 -4.96
N VAL A 108 9.58 23.39 -4.10
CA VAL A 108 8.71 22.35 -3.56
C VAL A 108 7.26 22.58 -4.00
N SER A 109 6.55 21.49 -4.36
CA SER A 109 5.12 21.49 -4.65
C SER A 109 4.52 20.13 -4.26
N ASN A 110 3.95 20.04 -3.08
CA ASN A 110 3.34 18.81 -2.58
C ASN A 110 1.96 18.57 -3.19
N ILE A 111 1.52 17.31 -3.23
CA ILE A 111 0.21 16.89 -3.72
C ILE A 111 -0.47 16.11 -2.59
N THR A 112 -1.47 16.73 -1.98
CA THR A 112 -2.23 16.16 -0.86
C THR A 112 -3.73 16.43 -1.03
N PRO A 113 -4.61 15.75 -0.31
CA PRO A 113 -6.03 16.10 -0.28
C PRO A 113 -6.26 17.57 0.13
N PHE A 114 -5.40 18.16 0.94
CA PHE A 114 -5.50 19.57 1.29
C PHE A 114 -5.21 20.48 0.10
N THR A 115 -4.19 20.16 -0.72
CA THR A 115 -3.89 20.94 -1.93
C THR A 115 -5.02 20.84 -2.96
N HIS A 116 -5.66 19.67 -3.07
CA HIS A 116 -6.87 19.49 -3.87
C HIS A 116 -8.01 20.41 -3.41
N ILE A 117 -8.28 20.45 -2.10
CA ILE A 117 -9.29 21.34 -1.49
C ILE A 117 -8.98 22.82 -1.78
N LEU A 118 -7.69 23.22 -1.73
CA LEU A 118 -7.30 24.61 -2.02
C LEU A 118 -7.66 25.03 -3.44
N ILE A 119 -7.41 24.18 -4.46
CA ILE A 119 -7.79 24.47 -5.86
C ILE A 119 -9.30 24.67 -5.96
N SER A 120 -10.06 23.77 -5.35
CA SER A 120 -11.52 23.83 -5.37
C SER A 120 -12.06 25.08 -4.66
N LYS A 121 -11.43 25.49 -3.56
CA LYS A 121 -11.76 26.72 -2.84
C LYS A 121 -11.47 27.98 -3.64
N MET A 122 -10.32 28.03 -4.33
CA MET A 122 -9.91 29.19 -5.13
C MET A 122 -10.87 29.48 -6.31
N THR A 123 -11.38 28.40 -6.92
CA THR A 123 -12.19 28.48 -8.15
C THR A 123 -13.68 28.30 -7.91
N GLY A 124 -14.08 27.85 -6.72
CA GLY A 124 -15.45 27.49 -6.42
C GLY A 124 -15.94 26.24 -7.17
N LYS A 125 -15.02 25.41 -7.69
CA LYS A 125 -15.28 24.25 -8.54
C LYS A 125 -14.47 23.04 -8.09
N PRO A 126 -14.91 21.80 -8.34
CA PRO A 126 -14.09 20.61 -8.11
C PRO A 126 -12.77 20.69 -8.88
N ALA A 127 -11.67 20.24 -8.27
CA ALA A 127 -10.33 20.36 -8.87
C ALA A 127 -10.16 19.55 -10.17
N ASP A 128 -10.89 18.44 -10.33
CA ASP A 128 -10.96 17.65 -11.57
C ASP A 128 -11.66 18.43 -12.71
N GLU A 129 -12.74 19.19 -12.42
CA GLU A 129 -13.35 20.13 -13.38
C GLU A 129 -12.37 21.22 -13.77
N VAL A 130 -11.65 21.80 -12.78
CA VAL A 130 -10.63 22.83 -13.02
C VAL A 130 -9.48 22.29 -13.88
N TYR A 131 -9.02 21.06 -13.64
CA TYR A 131 -8.00 20.41 -14.45
C TYR A 131 -8.49 20.17 -15.88
N SER A 132 -9.70 19.64 -16.03
CA SER A 132 -10.29 19.30 -17.33
C SER A 132 -10.56 20.54 -18.20
N ASP A 133 -10.94 21.68 -17.61
CA ASP A 133 -11.16 22.96 -18.29
C ASP A 133 -10.21 24.06 -17.78
N PHE A 134 -8.95 23.70 -17.66
CA PHE A 134 -7.91 24.54 -17.08
C PHE A 134 -7.84 25.95 -17.68
N ASN A 135 -8.04 26.05 -19.00
CA ASN A 135 -8.00 27.35 -19.68
C ASN A 135 -9.06 28.35 -19.19
N THR A 136 -10.20 27.86 -18.75
CA THR A 136 -11.29 28.69 -18.19
C THR A 136 -10.90 29.22 -16.80
N TYR A 137 -10.30 28.38 -15.96
CA TYR A 137 -10.09 28.67 -14.54
C TYR A 137 -8.69 29.18 -14.18
N LYS A 138 -7.69 29.04 -15.07
CA LYS A 138 -6.30 29.40 -14.76
C LYS A 138 -6.08 30.85 -14.30
N ALA A 139 -6.96 31.78 -14.67
CA ALA A 139 -6.89 33.19 -14.24
C ALA A 139 -7.27 33.39 -12.76
N GLU A 140 -7.97 32.43 -12.15
CA GLU A 140 -8.36 32.43 -10.73
C GLU A 140 -7.26 31.84 -9.83
N LEU A 141 -6.31 31.11 -10.43
CA LEU A 141 -5.20 30.48 -9.72
C LEU A 141 -4.09 31.51 -9.45
N THR A 142 -4.34 32.41 -8.51
CA THR A 142 -3.41 33.48 -8.12
C THR A 142 -2.84 33.24 -6.73
N ILE A 143 -1.74 33.92 -6.42
CA ILE A 143 -1.09 33.82 -5.09
C ILE A 143 -2.01 34.35 -4.00
N GLU A 144 -2.69 35.45 -4.24
CA GLU A 144 -3.61 36.07 -3.30
C GLU A 144 -4.80 35.14 -3.00
N ALA A 145 -5.36 34.49 -4.02
CA ALA A 145 -6.43 33.50 -3.84
C ALA A 145 -5.94 32.29 -3.03
N LEU A 146 -4.74 31.79 -3.33
CA LEU A 146 -4.13 30.69 -2.58
C LEU A 146 -3.90 31.04 -1.12
N GLN A 147 -3.30 32.20 -0.83
CA GLN A 147 -3.05 32.64 0.55
C GLN A 147 -4.34 32.76 1.35
N SER A 148 -5.41 33.30 0.73
CA SER A 148 -6.73 33.37 1.37
C SER A 148 -7.30 31.98 1.64
N ALA A 149 -7.25 31.08 0.66
CA ALA A 149 -7.76 29.70 0.80
C ALA A 149 -6.96 28.92 1.87
N GLN A 150 -5.63 29.04 1.88
CA GLN A 150 -4.79 28.41 2.91
C GLN A 150 -5.10 28.93 4.32
N GLN A 151 -5.28 30.24 4.46
CA GLN A 151 -5.62 30.84 5.76
C GLN A 151 -6.95 30.28 6.31
N GLU A 152 -7.99 30.19 5.46
CA GLU A 152 -9.29 29.63 5.86
C GLU A 152 -9.15 28.12 6.19
N LEU A 153 -8.46 27.33 5.37
CA LEU A 153 -8.27 25.90 5.63
C LEU A 153 -7.46 25.64 6.90
N LYS A 154 -6.37 26.37 7.11
CA LYS A 154 -5.55 26.27 8.33
C LYS A 154 -6.36 26.63 9.59
N GLN A 155 -7.31 27.57 9.50
CA GLN A 155 -8.22 27.88 10.61
C GLN A 155 -9.12 26.68 10.93
N VAL A 156 -9.64 25.99 9.92
CA VAL A 156 -10.43 24.75 10.11
C VAL A 156 -9.60 23.65 10.74
N LEU A 157 -8.37 23.46 10.25
CA LEU A 157 -7.44 22.42 10.69
C LEU A 157 -6.73 22.76 12.02
N LYS A 158 -6.96 23.95 12.60
CA LYS A 158 -6.19 24.44 13.76
C LYS A 158 -6.12 23.46 14.94
N PRO A 159 -7.18 22.78 15.39
CA PRO A 159 -7.06 21.81 16.48
C PRO A 159 -6.10 20.65 16.15
N LEU A 160 -6.07 20.21 14.89
CA LEU A 160 -5.16 19.16 14.41
C LEU A 160 -3.72 19.68 14.34
N LEU A 161 -3.52 20.86 13.75
CA LEU A 161 -2.19 21.49 13.62
C LEU A 161 -1.58 21.75 15.00
N ASP A 162 -2.35 22.31 15.94
CA ASP A 162 -1.90 22.55 17.30
C ASP A 162 -1.62 21.25 18.06
N GLY A 163 -2.46 20.23 17.90
CA GLY A 163 -2.30 18.92 18.53
C GLY A 163 -1.04 18.17 18.04
N ALA A 164 -0.70 18.31 16.78
CA ALA A 164 0.52 17.77 16.18
C ALA A 164 1.76 18.68 16.33
N ASN A 165 1.62 19.84 16.98
CA ASN A 165 2.67 20.86 17.15
C ASN A 165 3.25 21.40 15.83
N ILE A 166 2.42 21.53 14.79
CA ILE A 166 2.83 22.08 13.51
C ILE A 166 2.89 23.62 13.59
N ALA A 167 3.96 24.19 13.07
CA ALA A 167 4.19 25.63 13.12
C ALA A 167 3.14 26.42 12.31
N ASP A 168 2.76 27.60 12.80
CA ASP A 168 1.75 28.46 12.15
C ASP A 168 2.14 28.91 10.73
N ASP A 169 3.44 28.99 10.43
CA ASP A 169 3.98 29.40 9.14
C ASP A 169 4.12 28.24 8.14
N PHE A 170 3.75 27.02 8.49
CA PHE A 170 3.72 25.88 7.59
C PHE A 170 2.84 26.18 6.37
N ASP A 171 3.38 25.97 5.16
CA ASP A 171 2.67 26.14 3.89
C ASP A 171 2.23 24.76 3.35
N LEU A 172 0.93 24.58 3.12
CA LEU A 172 0.35 23.30 2.71
C LEU A 172 0.83 22.77 1.34
N ILE A 173 1.40 23.66 0.50
CA ILE A 173 1.92 23.31 -0.81
C ILE A 173 3.43 23.20 -0.83
N SER A 174 4.12 24.17 -0.19
CA SER A 174 5.56 24.39 -0.40
C SER A 174 6.44 24.05 0.79
N SER A 175 5.90 23.72 1.96
CA SER A 175 6.72 23.22 3.06
C SER A 175 7.19 21.80 2.78
N GLU A 176 8.48 21.54 3.02
CA GLU A 176 9.01 20.17 2.92
C GLU A 176 8.37 19.28 3.99
N PHE A 177 8.00 18.08 3.62
CA PHE A 177 7.59 17.01 4.53
C PHE A 177 7.92 15.65 3.92
N GLU A 178 7.84 14.61 4.72
CA GLU A 178 7.94 13.21 4.31
C GLU A 178 6.67 12.49 4.74
N ALA A 179 6.26 11.45 4.02
CA ALA A 179 5.17 10.57 4.43
C ALA A 179 5.70 9.59 5.50
N ASN A 180 5.80 10.06 6.75
CA ASN A 180 6.46 9.39 7.87
C ASN A 180 5.75 9.62 9.23
N TYR A 181 4.47 9.93 9.21
CA TYR A 181 3.61 10.17 10.39
C TYR A 181 4.00 11.41 11.21
N GLN A 182 4.73 12.35 10.61
CA GLN A 182 5.14 13.60 11.26
C GLN A 182 4.64 14.80 10.44
N ASP A 183 4.69 15.98 11.05
CA ASP A 183 4.30 17.23 10.43
C ASP A 183 2.89 17.16 9.79
N ILE A 184 2.74 17.59 8.54
CA ILE A 184 1.45 17.59 7.85
C ILE A 184 0.95 16.17 7.51
N ASP A 185 1.85 15.22 7.38
CA ASP A 185 1.51 13.82 7.14
C ASP A 185 0.69 13.24 8.31
N ALA A 186 1.10 13.55 9.54
CA ALA A 186 0.34 13.18 10.74
C ALA A 186 -1.11 13.67 10.71
N ILE A 187 -1.37 14.86 10.13
CA ILE A 187 -2.73 15.38 9.98
C ILE A 187 -3.51 14.61 8.91
N LEU A 188 -2.85 14.27 7.80
CA LEU A 188 -3.45 13.45 6.74
C LEU A 188 -3.85 12.06 7.26
N ASP A 189 -3.07 11.50 8.17
CA ASP A 189 -3.38 10.21 8.81
C ASP A 189 -4.57 10.28 9.77
N LEU A 190 -4.81 11.45 10.36
CA LEU A 190 -5.88 11.68 11.34
C LEU A 190 -7.21 12.11 10.74
N VAL A 191 -7.27 12.44 9.45
CA VAL A 191 -8.48 12.96 8.80
C VAL A 191 -8.90 12.10 7.63
N ASP A 192 -10.16 11.67 7.62
CA ASP A 192 -10.80 11.15 6.43
C ASP A 192 -11.41 12.30 5.63
N ILE A 193 -11.13 12.34 4.32
CA ILE A 193 -11.52 13.45 3.45
C ILE A 193 -12.36 12.92 2.30
N THR A 194 -13.65 13.22 2.35
CA THR A 194 -14.60 12.92 1.27
C THR A 194 -14.82 14.18 0.42
N ILE A 195 -14.40 14.13 -0.85
CA ILE A 195 -14.55 15.23 -1.80
C ILE A 195 -15.79 15.00 -2.67
N SER A 196 -16.54 16.07 -2.92
CA SER A 196 -17.75 16.07 -3.74
C SER A 196 -17.75 17.26 -4.70
N ASN A 197 -18.70 17.26 -5.63
CA ASN A 197 -18.85 18.37 -6.61
C ASN A 197 -19.13 19.74 -5.99
N ILE A 198 -19.57 19.80 -4.72
CA ILE A 198 -20.00 21.06 -4.06
C ILE A 198 -19.16 21.40 -2.83
N GLY A 199 -18.31 20.50 -2.39
CA GLY A 199 -17.52 20.72 -1.17
C GLY A 199 -16.74 19.49 -0.73
N ALA A 200 -16.11 19.58 0.44
CA ALA A 200 -15.45 18.48 1.12
C ALA A 200 -16.04 18.27 2.51
N THR A 201 -16.09 17.03 2.96
CA THR A 201 -16.32 16.69 4.36
C THR A 201 -15.05 16.10 4.94
N LEU A 202 -14.57 16.68 6.01
CA LEU A 202 -13.43 16.22 6.78
C LEU A 202 -13.96 15.58 8.07
N THR A 203 -13.57 14.33 8.31
CA THR A 203 -13.97 13.57 9.52
C THR A 203 -12.73 13.18 10.30
N TYR A 204 -12.71 13.45 11.58
CA TYR A 204 -11.60 13.10 12.45
C TYR A 204 -11.60 11.59 12.75
N LYS A 205 -10.51 10.88 12.46
CA LYS A 205 -10.44 9.42 12.61
C LYS A 205 -10.30 8.96 14.06
N GLY A 206 -9.85 9.82 14.97
CA GLY A 206 -9.76 9.50 16.39
C GLY A 206 -11.14 9.42 17.08
N ASP A 207 -12.13 10.14 16.55
CA ASP A 207 -13.54 10.05 16.90
C ASP A 207 -14.37 10.57 15.73
N THR A 208 -15.01 9.66 15.00
CA THR A 208 -15.74 9.95 13.76
C THR A 208 -17.00 10.79 13.93
N ASP A 209 -17.42 11.05 15.16
CA ASP A 209 -18.50 11.99 15.44
C ASP A 209 -18.06 13.45 15.20
N TYR A 210 -16.75 13.74 15.23
CA TYR A 210 -16.22 15.06 14.89
C TYR A 210 -16.02 15.19 13.39
N SER A 211 -16.78 16.08 12.77
CA SER A 211 -16.67 16.36 11.34
C SER A 211 -16.89 17.82 11.01
N VAL A 212 -16.46 18.23 9.81
CA VAL A 212 -16.72 19.56 9.25
C VAL A 212 -17.00 19.46 7.76
N THR A 213 -18.02 20.17 7.28
CA THR A 213 -18.35 20.26 5.85
C THR A 213 -17.98 21.65 5.32
N LEU A 214 -17.21 21.68 4.23
CA LEU A 214 -16.65 22.86 3.57
C LEU A 214 -17.23 22.96 2.16
N ALA A 215 -18.19 23.85 1.93
CA ALA A 215 -18.67 24.13 0.57
C ALA A 215 -17.69 25.05 -0.16
N TRP A 216 -17.48 24.82 -1.47
CA TRP A 216 -16.49 25.56 -2.26
C TRP A 216 -16.76 27.07 -2.31
N ASN A 217 -18.02 27.45 -2.39
CA ASN A 217 -18.49 28.84 -2.56
C ASN A 217 -18.80 29.58 -1.26
N GLU A 218 -18.43 29.01 -0.09
CA GLU A 218 -18.67 29.62 1.22
C GLU A 218 -17.34 30.03 1.87
N SER A 219 -17.40 31.01 2.81
CA SER A 219 -16.28 31.26 3.72
C SER A 219 -16.17 30.17 4.77
N TRP A 220 -14.96 29.72 5.06
CA TRP A 220 -14.68 28.74 6.10
C TRP A 220 -14.21 29.33 7.42
N SER A 221 -14.16 30.65 7.55
CA SER A 221 -13.61 31.36 8.72
C SER A 221 -14.27 30.99 10.05
N ASN A 222 -15.50 30.45 10.03
CA ASN A 222 -16.25 30.02 11.21
C ASN A 222 -16.55 28.51 11.20
N LYS A 223 -15.80 27.75 10.43
CA LYS A 223 -15.92 26.30 10.38
C LYS A 223 -14.88 25.66 11.29
N SER A 224 -15.27 24.61 12.00
CA SER A 224 -14.39 23.78 12.83
C SER A 224 -14.95 22.36 12.92
N PHE A 225 -14.17 21.42 13.44
CA PHE A 225 -14.65 20.06 13.69
C PHE A 225 -15.58 20.05 14.90
N HIS A 226 -16.79 19.53 14.73
CA HIS A 226 -17.80 19.47 15.76
C HIS A 226 -18.40 18.08 15.92
N ASN A 227 -18.65 17.71 17.19
CA ASN A 227 -19.60 16.69 17.59
C ASN A 227 -20.77 17.41 18.28
N GLY A 228 -21.84 17.70 17.56
CA GLY A 228 -22.95 18.52 18.06
C GLY A 228 -22.50 19.94 18.48
N ALA A 229 -22.49 20.23 19.78
CA ALA A 229 -22.06 21.51 20.33
C ALA A 229 -20.60 21.54 20.82
N VAL A 230 -19.90 20.42 20.78
CA VAL A 230 -18.52 20.28 21.26
C VAL A 230 -17.57 20.43 20.08
N GLU A 231 -16.55 21.28 20.23
CA GLU A 231 -15.46 21.43 19.26
C GLU A 231 -14.32 20.47 19.60
N LEU A 232 -13.67 19.94 18.57
CA LEU A 232 -12.44 19.16 18.71
C LEU A 232 -11.33 20.04 19.32
N GLY A 233 -10.67 19.54 20.35
CA GLY A 233 -9.55 20.22 21.00
C GLY A 233 -8.19 19.63 20.60
N PRO A 234 -7.08 20.40 20.74
CA PRO A 234 -5.73 19.88 20.44
C PRO A 234 -5.32 18.66 21.29
N GLU A 235 -5.86 18.54 22.50
CA GLU A 235 -5.52 17.40 23.38
C GLU A 235 -6.14 16.09 22.87
N ASP A 236 -7.29 16.15 22.19
CA ASP A 236 -7.98 14.98 21.63
C ASP A 236 -7.18 14.38 20.45
N VAL A 237 -6.26 15.14 19.88
CA VAL A 237 -5.46 14.74 18.70
C VAL A 237 -4.18 14.00 19.10
N LYS A 238 -3.62 14.29 20.25
CA LYS A 238 -2.29 13.77 20.66
C LYS A 238 -2.26 12.27 20.84
N GLU A 239 -3.31 11.70 21.42
CA GLU A 239 -3.33 10.27 21.73
C GLU A 239 -3.41 9.40 20.47
N PRO A 240 -4.33 9.61 19.53
CA PRO A 240 -4.38 8.89 18.26
C PRO A 240 -3.07 8.96 17.47
N LEU A 241 -2.46 10.13 17.39
CA LEU A 241 -1.16 10.31 16.74
C LEU A 241 -0.06 9.50 17.41
N THR A 242 -0.06 9.44 18.76
CA THR A 242 0.90 8.62 19.50
C THR A 242 0.78 7.13 19.16
N TYR A 243 -0.44 6.63 18.91
CA TYR A 243 -0.65 5.23 18.50
C TYR A 243 -0.12 4.96 17.10
N ILE A 244 -0.34 5.86 16.13
CA ILE A 244 0.19 5.70 14.75
C ILE A 244 1.72 5.61 14.78
N VAL A 245 2.38 6.59 15.40
CA VAL A 245 3.86 6.62 15.50
C VAL A 245 4.41 5.42 16.27
N ALA A 246 3.73 5.00 17.34
CA ALA A 246 4.15 3.84 18.12
C ALA A 246 4.01 2.53 17.34
N ALA A 247 2.94 2.36 16.57
CA ALA A 247 2.67 1.13 15.82
C ALA A 247 3.77 0.81 14.80
N ASP A 248 4.21 1.79 14.04
CA ASP A 248 5.33 1.67 13.11
C ASP A 248 6.58 1.16 13.83
N SER A 249 7.03 1.89 14.85
CA SER A 249 8.21 1.51 15.65
C SER A 249 8.08 0.14 16.32
N ILE A 250 6.88 -0.24 16.79
CA ILE A 250 6.64 -1.52 17.46
C ILE A 250 6.77 -2.67 16.46
N LEU A 251 6.12 -2.61 15.31
CA LEU A 251 6.14 -3.70 14.34
C LEU A 251 7.53 -3.92 13.76
N GLU A 252 8.24 -2.87 13.38
CA GLU A 252 9.64 -2.97 12.95
C GLU A 252 10.52 -3.56 14.03
N SER A 253 10.39 -3.05 15.27
CA SER A 253 11.16 -3.57 16.40
C SER A 253 10.87 -5.04 16.67
N MET A 254 9.62 -5.50 16.58
CA MET A 254 9.26 -6.91 16.79
C MET A 254 9.95 -7.85 15.81
N VAL A 255 10.01 -7.48 14.52
CA VAL A 255 10.67 -8.30 13.48
C VAL A 255 12.17 -8.42 13.73
N MET A 256 12.81 -7.34 14.19
CA MET A 256 14.26 -7.26 14.40
C MET A 256 14.77 -8.03 15.63
N GLN A 257 13.89 -8.42 16.56
CA GLN A 257 14.36 -9.09 17.78
C GLN A 257 14.90 -10.50 17.52
N GLU A 258 16.10 -10.79 17.98
CA GLU A 258 16.72 -12.11 17.90
C GLU A 258 16.27 -13.06 19.02
N THR A 259 15.78 -12.50 20.13
CA THR A 259 15.38 -13.28 21.31
C THR A 259 13.92 -13.05 21.66
N LYS A 260 13.29 -14.10 22.19
CA LYS A 260 11.90 -14.06 22.65
C LYS A 260 11.67 -13.01 23.73
N ASP A 261 12.59 -12.87 24.69
CA ASP A 261 12.43 -11.95 25.82
C ASP A 261 12.42 -10.48 25.37
N GLU A 262 13.23 -10.12 24.37
CA GLU A 262 13.22 -8.79 23.79
C GLU A 262 11.95 -8.55 22.97
N TYR A 263 11.54 -9.52 22.14
CA TYR A 263 10.30 -9.48 21.37
C TYR A 263 9.07 -9.24 22.26
N LEU A 264 8.95 -9.96 23.37
CA LEU A 264 7.79 -9.89 24.26
C LEU A 264 7.61 -8.53 24.95
N LYS A 265 8.62 -7.64 24.91
CA LYS A 265 8.49 -6.25 25.42
C LYS A 265 7.56 -5.40 24.58
N TYR A 266 7.40 -5.72 23.31
CA TYR A 266 6.52 -4.99 22.38
C TYR A 266 5.10 -5.56 22.32
N VAL A 267 4.85 -6.70 22.98
CA VAL A 267 3.61 -7.46 22.85
C VAL A 267 2.78 -7.35 24.12
N HIS A 268 1.51 -6.97 23.99
CA HIS A 268 0.57 -6.85 25.09
C HIS A 268 0.31 -8.21 25.77
N GLU A 269 -0.10 -8.20 27.03
CA GLU A 269 -0.31 -9.46 27.77
C GLU A 269 -1.46 -10.30 27.20
N ASP A 270 -2.51 -9.64 26.67
CA ASP A 270 -3.67 -10.29 26.06
C ASP A 270 -3.51 -10.51 24.54
N ALA A 271 -2.32 -10.28 23.99
CA ALA A 271 -2.09 -10.35 22.56
C ALA A 271 -2.43 -11.73 21.98
N PHE A 272 -3.05 -11.71 20.81
CA PHE A 272 -3.37 -12.87 20.01
C PHE A 272 -3.13 -12.57 18.52
N TRP A 273 -2.29 -13.36 17.85
CA TRP A 273 -1.95 -13.16 16.45
C TRP A 273 -1.56 -14.48 15.78
N PHE A 274 -1.97 -14.70 14.54
CA PHE A 274 -1.75 -15.96 13.81
C PHE A 274 -2.18 -17.20 14.61
N GLY A 275 -3.31 -17.13 15.31
CA GLY A 275 -3.77 -18.23 16.16
C GLY A 275 -2.96 -18.46 17.45
N GLN A 276 -1.98 -17.61 17.74
CA GLN A 276 -1.07 -17.73 18.90
C GLN A 276 -1.31 -16.65 19.96
N PRO A 277 -1.36 -17.03 21.23
CA PRO A 277 -1.23 -16.07 22.32
C PRO A 277 0.20 -15.54 22.41
N LYS A 278 0.41 -14.45 23.15
CA LYS A 278 1.70 -13.78 23.38
C LYS A 278 2.91 -14.73 23.42
N GLY A 279 2.80 -15.85 24.15
CA GLY A 279 3.91 -16.77 24.34
C GLY A 279 4.34 -17.57 23.09
N GLY A 280 3.47 -17.72 22.09
CA GLY A 280 3.73 -18.48 20.85
C GLY A 280 4.08 -17.62 19.64
N MET A 281 3.82 -16.32 19.71
CA MET A 281 3.95 -15.41 18.56
C MET A 281 5.38 -15.26 18.04
N PHE A 282 6.39 -15.32 18.91
CA PHE A 282 7.80 -15.18 18.51
C PHE A 282 8.24 -16.31 17.58
N GLU A 283 7.95 -17.56 17.95
CA GLU A 283 8.30 -18.73 17.16
C GLU A 283 7.60 -18.72 15.81
N GLN A 284 6.33 -18.29 15.80
CA GLN A 284 5.58 -18.14 14.56
C GLN A 284 6.21 -17.09 13.63
N LEU A 285 6.50 -15.90 14.14
CA LEU A 285 7.14 -14.84 13.36
C LEU A 285 8.48 -15.31 12.79
N LYS A 286 9.35 -15.92 13.61
CA LYS A 286 10.66 -16.39 13.17
C LYS A 286 10.59 -17.58 12.21
N SER A 287 9.50 -18.35 12.20
CA SER A 287 9.28 -19.38 11.19
C SER A 287 8.93 -18.79 9.81
N MET A 288 8.24 -17.67 9.79
CA MET A 288 7.89 -16.93 8.57
C MET A 288 9.08 -16.11 8.04
N LEU A 289 9.90 -15.56 8.95
CA LEU A 289 10.96 -14.60 8.66
C LEU A 289 12.29 -15.03 9.31
N PRO A 290 12.89 -16.15 8.87
CA PRO A 290 14.02 -16.75 9.58
C PRO A 290 15.33 -15.94 9.50
N ASN A 291 15.50 -15.09 8.49
CA ASN A 291 16.75 -14.39 8.21
C ASN A 291 16.60 -12.87 8.12
N GLU A 292 15.49 -12.32 8.58
CA GLU A 292 15.27 -10.88 8.52
C GLU A 292 16.20 -10.17 9.49
N THR A 293 17.10 -9.35 8.96
CA THR A 293 18.05 -8.55 9.72
C THR A 293 17.98 -7.06 9.39
N ASP A 294 17.13 -6.67 8.43
CA ASP A 294 16.96 -5.29 7.97
C ASP A 294 15.52 -4.81 8.16
N PRO A 295 15.27 -3.66 8.80
CA PRO A 295 13.94 -3.09 8.98
C PRO A 295 13.43 -2.38 7.71
N MET A 296 13.43 -3.02 6.57
CA MET A 296 13.17 -2.45 5.25
C MET A 296 11.72 -1.97 5.04
N ASN A 297 11.28 -0.87 5.63
CA ASN A 297 9.94 -0.29 5.40
C ASN A 297 8.82 -1.35 5.22
N ARG A 298 8.97 -2.44 5.98
CA ARG A 298 8.09 -3.60 5.88
C ARG A 298 6.65 -3.27 6.24
N TYR A 299 6.51 -2.41 7.22
CA TYR A 299 5.23 -1.93 7.71
C TYR A 299 5.11 -0.45 7.43
N ARG A 300 4.03 -0.03 6.77
CA ARG A 300 3.82 1.35 6.39
C ARG A 300 2.34 1.65 6.19
N ASP A 301 2.01 2.91 5.90
CA ASP A 301 0.68 3.37 5.55
C ASP A 301 -0.33 3.08 6.69
N PHE A 302 0.07 3.36 7.94
CA PHE A 302 -0.78 3.17 9.11
C PHE A 302 -1.94 4.15 9.10
N VAL A 303 -3.14 3.64 9.29
CA VAL A 303 -4.39 4.41 9.35
C VAL A 303 -5.25 3.91 10.48
N ILE A 304 -5.81 4.80 11.30
CA ILE A 304 -6.79 4.43 12.31
C ILE A 304 -8.06 3.90 11.61
N GLN A 305 -8.46 2.69 11.98
CA GLN A 305 -9.67 2.03 11.51
C GLN A 305 -10.79 2.10 12.53
N GLU A 306 -10.45 1.93 13.81
CA GLU A 306 -11.42 1.84 14.90
C GLU A 306 -10.75 2.23 16.22
N VAL A 307 -11.50 2.88 17.08
CA VAL A 307 -11.14 3.15 18.48
C VAL A 307 -12.17 2.43 19.35
N ALA A 308 -11.71 1.57 20.25
CA ALA A 308 -12.60 0.81 21.12
C ALA A 308 -12.86 1.53 22.45
N ASP A 309 -13.93 1.13 23.17
CA ASP A 309 -14.34 1.68 24.47
C ASP A 309 -13.24 1.56 25.56
N ASP A 310 -12.25 0.70 25.36
CA ASP A 310 -11.11 0.50 26.27
C ASP A 310 -9.86 1.32 25.87
N ASP A 311 -10.03 2.35 25.03
CA ASP A 311 -8.99 3.22 24.51
C ASP A 311 -7.88 2.47 23.72
N SER A 312 -8.16 1.28 23.22
CA SER A 312 -7.28 0.60 22.25
C SER A 312 -7.63 1.00 20.82
N TYR A 313 -6.63 1.00 19.96
CA TYR A 313 -6.74 1.45 18.56
C TYR A 313 -6.51 0.29 17.61
N GLN A 314 -7.42 0.08 16.66
CA GLN A 314 -7.17 -0.77 15.51
C GLN A 314 -6.56 0.07 14.39
N LEU A 315 -5.36 -0.29 13.97
CA LEU A 315 -4.68 0.33 12.85
C LEU A 315 -4.64 -0.64 11.67
N ALA A 316 -5.01 -0.15 10.48
CA ALA A 316 -4.71 -0.81 9.23
C ALA A 316 -3.35 -0.32 8.73
N TYR A 317 -2.59 -1.21 8.11
CA TYR A 317 -1.26 -0.91 7.56
C TYR A 317 -0.96 -1.78 6.36
N THR A 318 0.01 -1.37 5.55
CA THR A 318 0.57 -2.17 4.48
C THR A 318 1.72 -3.01 5.04
N GLU A 319 1.68 -4.32 4.82
CA GLU A 319 2.74 -5.26 5.17
C GLU A 319 3.35 -5.80 3.89
N CYS A 320 4.69 -5.71 3.76
CA CYS A 320 5.44 -6.17 2.59
C CYS A 320 6.42 -7.29 2.98
N TYR A 321 6.51 -8.33 2.17
CA TYR A 321 7.33 -9.52 2.45
C TYR A 321 8.62 -9.60 1.63
N GLN A 322 8.87 -8.65 0.74
CA GLN A 322 10.09 -8.58 -0.08
C GLN A 322 10.53 -7.12 -0.24
N ASP A 323 11.76 -6.94 -0.71
CA ASP A 323 12.45 -5.65 -0.86
C ASP A 323 11.84 -4.68 -1.88
N SER A 324 10.75 -5.06 -2.53
CA SER A 324 10.05 -4.20 -3.47
C SER A 324 8.89 -3.46 -2.82
N PRO A 325 8.70 -2.18 -3.14
CA PRO A 325 7.60 -1.40 -2.59
C PRO A 325 6.20 -1.90 -3.00
N PHE A 326 6.08 -2.84 -3.95
CA PHE A 326 4.79 -3.28 -4.47
C PHE A 326 4.60 -4.80 -4.50
N ALA A 327 5.65 -5.58 -4.71
CA ALA A 327 5.54 -7.02 -4.77
C ALA A 327 5.29 -7.59 -3.38
N THR A 328 4.32 -8.48 -3.29
CA THR A 328 3.96 -9.18 -2.05
C THR A 328 3.55 -8.27 -0.88
N CYS A 329 3.09 -7.05 -1.15
CA CYS A 329 2.49 -6.20 -0.14
C CYS A 329 0.98 -6.47 -0.04
N GLY A 330 0.46 -6.51 1.18
CA GLY A 330 -0.95 -6.65 1.47
C GLY A 330 -1.41 -5.70 2.57
N ARG A 331 -2.73 -5.42 2.64
CA ARG A 331 -3.29 -4.70 3.78
C ARG A 331 -3.51 -5.65 4.93
N ALA A 332 -2.98 -5.29 6.09
CA ALA A 332 -3.19 -5.94 7.37
C ALA A 332 -3.83 -4.96 8.36
N LYS A 333 -4.34 -5.47 9.46
CA LYS A 333 -4.85 -4.66 10.56
C LYS A 333 -4.53 -5.34 11.89
N ALA A 334 -4.25 -4.54 12.90
CA ALA A 334 -4.01 -5.03 14.25
C ALA A 334 -4.46 -4.03 15.29
N TRP A 335 -4.81 -4.52 16.47
CA TRP A 335 -5.06 -3.72 17.66
C TRP A 335 -3.76 -3.41 18.38
N PHE A 336 -3.69 -2.21 18.92
CA PHE A 336 -2.64 -1.73 19.81
C PHE A 336 -3.28 -1.20 21.08
N ALA A 337 -2.71 -1.51 22.24
CA ALA A 337 -3.25 -1.12 23.52
C ALA A 337 -2.13 -0.71 24.49
N LYS A 338 -2.47 0.13 25.49
CA LYS A 338 -1.56 0.47 26.58
C LYS A 338 -1.50 -0.68 27.58
N ASN A 339 -0.30 -1.04 28.00
CA ASN A 339 -0.10 -1.94 29.14
C ASN A 339 -0.33 -1.20 30.47
N SER A 340 -0.20 -1.89 31.60
CA SER A 340 -0.35 -1.33 32.95
C SER A 340 0.60 -0.16 33.27
N ASP A 341 1.70 -0.03 32.55
CA ASP A 341 2.69 1.04 32.70
C ASP A 341 2.42 2.21 31.73
N GLY A 342 1.35 2.15 30.94
CA GLY A 342 0.95 3.14 29.96
C GLY A 342 1.75 3.10 28.64
N GLN A 343 2.54 2.06 28.41
CA GLN A 343 3.27 1.88 27.15
C GLN A 343 2.37 1.21 26.12
N ILE A 344 2.33 1.74 24.90
CA ILE A 344 1.61 1.13 23.78
C ILE A 344 2.34 -0.15 23.38
N GLN A 345 1.57 -1.21 23.16
CA GLN A 345 2.06 -2.52 22.75
C GLN A 345 1.14 -3.14 21.71
N PHE A 346 1.69 -4.01 20.88
CA PHE A 346 0.98 -4.81 19.90
C PHE A 346 0.04 -5.80 20.58
N MET A 347 -1.24 -5.74 20.27
CA MET A 347 -2.25 -6.68 20.77
C MET A 347 -2.69 -7.69 19.69
N GLY A 348 -2.56 -7.35 18.42
CA GLY A 348 -2.97 -8.22 17.32
C GLY A 348 -4.48 -8.24 17.13
N ARG A 349 -5.15 -9.37 17.40
CA ARG A 349 -6.60 -9.54 17.22
C ARG A 349 -7.32 -9.63 18.56
N LYS A 350 -8.39 -8.85 18.73
CA LYS A 350 -9.29 -8.95 19.89
C LYS A 350 -10.25 -10.15 19.78
N ASP A 351 -10.65 -10.50 18.56
CA ASP A 351 -11.61 -11.59 18.29
C ASP A 351 -11.03 -13.00 18.50
N LYS A 352 -9.70 -13.11 18.61
CA LYS A 352 -8.97 -14.37 18.78
C LYS A 352 -9.30 -15.41 17.71
N LEU A 353 -9.68 -14.95 16.50
CA LEU A 353 -9.95 -15.86 15.39
C LEU A 353 -8.66 -16.56 14.93
N PRO A 354 -8.72 -17.86 14.68
CA PRO A 354 -7.53 -18.66 14.36
C PRO A 354 -7.10 -18.57 12.89
N VAL A 355 -7.75 -17.73 12.09
CA VAL A 355 -7.51 -17.59 10.64
C VAL A 355 -7.40 -16.12 10.28
N SER A 356 -6.40 -15.77 9.48
CA SER A 356 -6.29 -14.47 8.82
C SER A 356 -6.76 -14.61 7.37
N VAL A 357 -7.60 -13.69 6.90
CA VAL A 357 -8.14 -13.72 5.53
C VAL A 357 -7.79 -12.42 4.82
N SER A 358 -7.33 -12.54 3.57
CA SER A 358 -7.08 -11.43 2.66
C SER A 358 -7.61 -11.72 1.26
N ALA A 359 -7.77 -10.70 0.44
CA ALA A 359 -8.18 -10.85 -0.96
C ALA A 359 -7.37 -9.95 -1.88
N ILE A 360 -7.07 -10.44 -3.08
CA ILE A 360 -6.34 -9.72 -4.12
C ILE A 360 -6.97 -9.98 -5.49
N ILE A 361 -6.89 -8.99 -6.39
CA ILE A 361 -7.29 -9.17 -7.80
C ILE A 361 -6.09 -9.65 -8.61
N LYS A 362 -6.34 -10.65 -9.44
CA LYS A 362 -5.38 -11.20 -10.39
C LYS A 362 -5.92 -11.11 -11.82
N ALA A 363 -5.02 -10.88 -12.77
CA ALA A 363 -5.28 -10.99 -14.20
C ALA A 363 -4.25 -11.91 -14.85
N GLY A 364 -4.69 -12.77 -15.77
CA GLY A 364 -3.81 -13.66 -16.52
C GLY A 364 -4.04 -13.54 -18.02
N PHE A 365 -2.96 -13.46 -18.78
CA PHE A 365 -2.98 -13.37 -20.23
C PHE A 365 -2.25 -14.60 -20.80
N PHE A 366 -2.99 -15.43 -21.53
CA PHE A 366 -2.44 -16.66 -22.13
C PHE A 366 -1.69 -16.38 -23.43
N ASN A 367 -1.99 -15.27 -24.07
CA ASN A 367 -1.32 -14.84 -25.28
C ASN A 367 -0.81 -13.41 -25.10
N PRO A 368 0.51 -13.21 -25.02
CA PRO A 368 1.09 -11.88 -24.86
C PRO A 368 0.78 -10.92 -26.01
N HIS A 369 0.37 -11.46 -27.17
CA HIS A 369 -0.02 -10.68 -28.35
C HIS A 369 -1.52 -10.39 -28.43
N ASP A 370 -2.35 -11.06 -27.63
CA ASP A 370 -3.78 -10.79 -27.51
C ASP A 370 -4.10 -10.22 -26.12
N ARG A 371 -3.93 -8.93 -26.00
CA ARG A 371 -4.14 -8.18 -24.75
C ARG A 371 -5.62 -7.92 -24.43
N THR A 372 -6.53 -8.35 -25.31
CA THR A 372 -7.97 -8.11 -25.16
C THR A 372 -8.68 -9.20 -24.35
N GLN A 373 -8.05 -10.35 -24.16
CA GLN A 373 -8.62 -11.51 -23.50
C GLN A 373 -7.76 -11.92 -22.30
N GLY A 374 -7.98 -11.22 -21.17
CA GLY A 374 -7.45 -11.63 -19.87
C GLY A 374 -8.50 -12.44 -19.10
N ASN A 375 -8.04 -13.43 -18.35
CA ASN A 375 -8.85 -14.04 -17.29
C ASN A 375 -8.65 -13.25 -16.00
N TRP A 376 -9.75 -13.00 -15.30
CA TRP A 376 -9.76 -12.28 -14.04
C TRP A 376 -10.16 -13.21 -12.90
N ALA A 377 -9.52 -13.06 -11.77
CA ALA A 377 -9.85 -13.80 -10.56
C ALA A 377 -9.71 -12.92 -9.32
N ILE A 378 -10.46 -13.28 -8.29
CA ILE A 378 -10.24 -12.84 -6.92
C ILE A 378 -9.58 -14.02 -6.20
N GLU A 379 -8.33 -13.85 -5.80
CA GLU A 379 -7.67 -14.77 -4.89
C GLU A 379 -8.04 -14.41 -3.47
N VAL A 380 -8.50 -15.41 -2.73
CA VAL A 380 -8.76 -15.28 -1.30
C VAL A 380 -7.77 -16.18 -0.58
N ASP A 381 -6.84 -15.53 0.12
CA ASP A 381 -5.88 -16.21 0.96
C ASP A 381 -6.40 -16.27 2.39
N ALA A 382 -6.45 -17.45 2.96
CA ALA A 382 -6.86 -17.69 4.32
C ALA A 382 -5.83 -18.57 5.04
N PHE A 383 -5.12 -17.99 5.99
CA PHE A 383 -3.99 -18.62 6.67
C PHE A 383 -4.38 -19.03 8.09
N PRO A 384 -4.58 -20.34 8.36
CA PRO A 384 -4.63 -20.84 9.73
C PRO A 384 -3.22 -20.88 10.33
N ASP A 385 -3.15 -20.95 11.66
CA ASP A 385 -1.86 -21.14 12.33
C ASP A 385 -1.14 -22.41 11.86
N ALA A 386 0.00 -22.21 11.18
CA ALA A 386 0.77 -23.29 10.59
C ALA A 386 1.24 -24.32 11.61
N ASN A 387 1.66 -23.92 12.81
CA ASN A 387 2.23 -24.81 13.80
C ASN A 387 1.17 -25.54 14.61
N THR A 388 0.14 -24.83 15.08
CA THR A 388 -0.89 -25.44 15.94
C THR A 388 -1.97 -26.18 15.15
N ILE A 389 -2.18 -25.85 13.89
CA ILE A 389 -3.19 -26.48 13.05
C ILE A 389 -2.55 -27.41 12.03
N CYS A 390 -1.77 -26.90 11.09
CA CYS A 390 -1.13 -27.75 10.08
C CYS A 390 -0.11 -28.73 10.66
N GLY A 391 0.57 -28.38 11.75
CA GLY A 391 1.46 -29.31 12.47
C GLY A 391 0.76 -30.55 13.04
N LYS A 392 -0.57 -30.47 13.31
CA LYS A 392 -1.38 -31.62 13.78
C LYS A 392 -1.92 -32.49 12.67
N ILE A 393 -1.92 -31.99 11.43
CA ILE A 393 -2.43 -32.73 10.27
C ILE A 393 -1.43 -33.84 9.93
N PRO A 394 -1.87 -35.11 9.80
CA PRO A 394 -1.01 -36.24 9.50
C PRO A 394 -0.23 -36.08 8.19
N SER A 395 0.95 -36.69 8.10
CA SER A 395 1.82 -36.63 6.93
C SER A 395 1.23 -37.22 5.64
N ASN A 396 0.17 -38.02 5.72
CA ASN A 396 -0.52 -38.49 4.52
C ASN A 396 -1.31 -37.39 3.79
N TYR A 397 -1.43 -36.20 4.38
CA TYR A 397 -1.96 -35.00 3.75
C TYR A 397 -0.85 -34.03 3.27
N ASP A 398 0.42 -34.40 3.47
CA ASP A 398 1.53 -33.56 3.01
C ASP A 398 1.55 -33.53 1.47
N ASN A 399 1.38 -32.34 0.93
CA ASN A 399 1.48 -32.07 -0.50
C ASN A 399 2.87 -31.46 -0.75
N THR A 400 3.77 -32.26 -1.36
CA THR A 400 5.16 -31.86 -1.61
C THR A 400 5.30 -30.95 -2.83
N SER A 401 4.20 -30.76 -3.57
CA SER A 401 4.16 -29.85 -4.72
C SER A 401 2.70 -29.64 -5.09
N TRP A 402 2.33 -28.43 -5.38
CA TRP A 402 1.06 -28.03 -5.97
C TRP A 402 0.75 -28.77 -7.29
N PHE A 403 1.75 -29.33 -7.92
CA PHE A 403 1.73 -29.89 -9.28
C PHE A 403 1.62 -31.40 -9.32
N ALA A 404 1.57 -32.07 -8.19
CA ALA A 404 1.55 -33.53 -8.13
C ALA A 404 0.17 -34.18 -8.37
N GLY A 405 -0.85 -33.41 -8.74
CA GLY A 405 -2.24 -33.85 -8.92
C GLY A 405 -3.19 -33.19 -7.92
N ILE A 406 -4.43 -33.71 -7.82
CA ILE A 406 -5.42 -33.18 -6.85
C ILE A 406 -4.86 -33.35 -5.44
N PRO A 407 -4.66 -32.27 -4.68
CA PRO A 407 -4.09 -32.33 -3.36
C PRO A 407 -5.02 -33.07 -2.39
N LYS A 408 -4.45 -33.78 -1.44
CA LYS A 408 -5.22 -34.29 -0.32
C LYS A 408 -5.51 -33.18 0.65
N LEU A 409 -6.77 -32.88 0.89
CA LEU A 409 -7.23 -31.84 1.78
C LEU A 409 -7.72 -32.45 3.10
N ALA A 410 -7.36 -31.82 4.20
CA ALA A 410 -7.91 -32.13 5.53
C ALA A 410 -9.14 -31.25 5.78
N LYS A 411 -10.18 -31.78 6.45
CA LYS A 411 -11.35 -30.96 6.79
C LYS A 411 -11.00 -29.98 7.91
N ILE A 412 -11.44 -28.73 7.76
CA ILE A 412 -11.22 -27.67 8.77
C ILE A 412 -11.80 -28.07 10.13
N SER A 413 -13.00 -28.68 10.15
CA SER A 413 -13.69 -29.09 11.37
C SER A 413 -12.99 -30.22 12.17
N ASP A 414 -12.05 -30.94 11.56
CA ASP A 414 -11.28 -31.99 12.26
C ASP A 414 -10.13 -31.37 13.11
N TYR A 415 -9.68 -30.17 12.79
CA TYR A 415 -8.50 -29.54 13.38
C TYR A 415 -8.76 -28.18 14.05
N MET A 416 -9.91 -27.58 13.78
CA MET A 416 -10.32 -26.26 14.30
C MET A 416 -11.75 -26.34 14.87
N GLU A 417 -12.13 -25.33 15.64
CA GLU A 417 -13.52 -25.17 16.11
C GLU A 417 -14.46 -24.58 15.04
N LEU A 418 -13.94 -24.39 13.83
CA LEU A 418 -14.70 -23.89 12.67
C LEU A 418 -15.26 -25.05 11.83
N GLU A 419 -16.45 -24.86 11.29
CA GLU A 419 -17.05 -25.71 10.25
C GLU A 419 -16.64 -25.24 8.86
N THR A 420 -16.68 -23.91 8.63
CA THR A 420 -16.29 -23.26 7.38
C THR A 420 -16.00 -21.78 7.61
N VAL A 421 -15.21 -21.20 6.71
CA VAL A 421 -15.05 -19.77 6.54
C VAL A 421 -15.62 -19.41 5.17
N THR A 422 -16.56 -18.46 5.10
CA THR A 422 -17.15 -18.04 3.83
C THR A 422 -16.75 -16.62 3.51
N VAL A 423 -16.51 -16.34 2.22
CA VAL A 423 -16.21 -15.01 1.72
C VAL A 423 -17.22 -14.66 0.63
N ALA A 424 -17.83 -13.49 0.76
CA ALA A 424 -18.81 -12.95 -0.19
C ALA A 424 -18.52 -11.48 -0.50
N GLY A 425 -18.78 -11.04 -1.71
CA GLY A 425 -18.58 -9.65 -2.13
C GLY A 425 -18.63 -9.47 -3.64
N ASP A 426 -18.27 -8.28 -4.11
CA ASP A 426 -18.30 -7.91 -5.51
C ASP A 426 -17.47 -8.87 -6.38
N GLY A 427 -18.06 -9.33 -7.49
CA GLY A 427 -17.40 -10.23 -8.42
C GLY A 427 -17.40 -11.71 -8.00
N ILE A 428 -17.91 -12.05 -6.81
CA ILE A 428 -18.09 -13.43 -6.34
C ILE A 428 -19.56 -13.82 -6.53
N ASP A 429 -19.81 -14.85 -7.36
CA ASP A 429 -21.16 -15.38 -7.52
C ASP A 429 -21.46 -16.39 -6.40
N GLY A 430 -22.31 -15.99 -5.46
CA GLY A 430 -22.56 -16.73 -4.23
C GLY A 430 -21.49 -16.49 -3.17
N ASN A 431 -20.96 -17.57 -2.59
CA ASN A 431 -19.92 -17.51 -1.55
C ASN A 431 -18.74 -18.42 -1.94
N ILE A 432 -17.53 -18.01 -1.60
CA ILE A 432 -16.37 -18.91 -1.54
C ILE A 432 -16.45 -19.61 -0.18
N ASN A 433 -16.45 -20.94 -0.18
CA ASN A 433 -16.55 -21.74 1.04
C ASN A 433 -15.22 -22.43 1.32
N LEU A 434 -14.50 -21.94 2.30
CA LEU A 434 -13.23 -22.50 2.74
C LEU A 434 -13.50 -23.50 3.86
N ASP A 435 -13.62 -24.78 3.50
CA ASP A 435 -13.99 -25.88 4.40
C ASP A 435 -12.87 -26.91 4.61
N SER A 436 -11.76 -26.72 3.93
CA SER A 436 -10.63 -27.64 3.89
C SER A 436 -9.30 -26.94 4.10
N ILE A 437 -8.29 -27.71 4.53
CA ILE A 437 -6.92 -27.23 4.75
C ILE A 437 -6.01 -27.89 3.73
N TYR A 438 -5.25 -27.05 3.01
CA TYR A 438 -4.12 -27.44 2.21
C TYR A 438 -2.83 -27.30 3.04
N LYS A 439 -2.05 -28.38 3.10
CA LYS A 439 -0.76 -28.40 3.82
C LYS A 439 0.36 -28.73 2.85
N GLU A 440 1.33 -27.86 2.70
CA GLU A 440 2.53 -28.09 1.92
C GLU A 440 3.74 -28.29 2.83
N VAL A 441 4.58 -29.28 2.47
CA VAL A 441 5.80 -29.60 3.22
C VAL A 441 6.98 -29.73 2.25
N THR A 442 8.05 -28.95 2.49
CA THR A 442 9.29 -29.02 1.73
C THR A 442 10.44 -29.28 2.70
N ASP A 443 11.26 -30.29 2.43
CA ASP A 443 12.39 -30.70 3.30
C ASP A 443 11.99 -30.93 4.77
N GLY A 444 10.77 -31.46 4.98
CA GLY A 444 10.24 -31.74 6.31
C GLY A 444 9.75 -30.52 7.09
N LYS A 445 9.70 -29.36 6.47
CA LYS A 445 9.13 -28.13 7.04
C LYS A 445 7.82 -27.79 6.34
N ILE A 446 6.86 -27.26 7.10
CA ILE A 446 5.60 -26.74 6.54
C ILE A 446 5.94 -25.44 5.82
N THR A 447 5.75 -25.40 4.50
CA THR A 447 5.98 -24.25 3.64
C THR A 447 4.68 -23.59 3.18
N GLY A 448 3.55 -24.29 3.31
CA GLY A 448 2.23 -23.75 3.03
C GLY A 448 1.18 -24.32 4.00
N CYS A 449 0.29 -23.46 4.47
CA CYS A 449 -0.86 -23.82 5.29
C CYS A 449 -2.00 -22.85 4.98
N HIS A 450 -2.96 -23.29 4.18
CA HIS A 450 -4.03 -22.45 3.67
C HIS A 450 -5.39 -23.10 3.86
N LEU A 451 -6.42 -22.32 4.14
CA LEU A 451 -7.79 -22.78 3.97
C LEU A 451 -8.15 -22.69 2.49
N VAL A 452 -8.78 -23.73 2.01
CA VAL A 452 -9.22 -23.86 0.61
C VAL A 452 -10.63 -24.41 0.55
N ASP A 453 -11.29 -24.18 -0.57
CA ASP A 453 -12.54 -24.85 -0.88
C ASP A 453 -12.28 -26.33 -1.15
N SER A 454 -13.13 -27.23 -0.64
CA SER A 454 -13.02 -28.69 -0.88
C SER A 454 -13.07 -29.07 -2.36
N ASN A 455 -13.61 -28.19 -3.20
CA ASN A 455 -13.58 -28.30 -4.65
C ASN A 455 -12.35 -27.65 -5.28
N TYR A 456 -11.35 -27.31 -4.49
CA TYR A 456 -10.09 -26.74 -4.95
C TYR A 456 -9.44 -27.64 -6.01
N GLY A 457 -9.12 -27.05 -7.18
CA GLY A 457 -8.62 -27.80 -8.33
C GLY A 457 -9.71 -28.37 -9.25
N GLU A 458 -10.99 -28.28 -8.90
CA GLU A 458 -12.09 -28.59 -9.81
C GLU A 458 -12.43 -27.38 -10.70
N PRO A 459 -12.71 -27.59 -12.00
CA PRO A 459 -13.08 -26.51 -12.89
C PRO A 459 -14.39 -25.86 -12.45
N ARG A 460 -14.34 -24.56 -12.15
CA ARG A 460 -15.55 -23.76 -11.90
C ARG A 460 -15.96 -23.06 -13.18
N GLY A 461 -17.23 -23.16 -13.54
CA GLY A 461 -17.80 -22.40 -14.65
C GLY A 461 -17.48 -22.92 -16.06
N GLY A 462 -17.23 -24.21 -16.25
CA GLY A 462 -17.21 -24.87 -17.57
C GLY A 462 -15.94 -24.64 -18.40
N ASN A 463 -14.95 -23.97 -17.87
CA ASN A 463 -13.63 -23.87 -18.48
C ASN A 463 -12.70 -24.93 -17.91
N SER A 464 -12.04 -25.67 -18.80
CA SER A 464 -11.13 -26.74 -18.44
C SER A 464 -10.03 -26.24 -17.51
N PHE A 465 -9.75 -27.05 -16.50
CA PHE A 465 -8.60 -26.98 -15.62
C PHE A 465 -7.34 -26.62 -16.42
N MET A 466 -6.76 -25.47 -16.15
CA MET A 466 -5.45 -25.12 -16.67
C MET A 466 -4.42 -25.52 -15.62
N PRO A 467 -3.36 -26.23 -16.01
CA PRO A 467 -2.28 -26.52 -15.09
C PRO A 467 -1.67 -25.23 -14.55
N TYR A 468 -1.37 -25.23 -13.28
CA TYR A 468 -0.90 -24.12 -12.44
C TYR A 468 0.18 -23.17 -12.99
N SER A 469 0.79 -23.52 -14.11
CA SER A 469 1.86 -22.73 -14.72
C SER A 469 1.43 -21.47 -15.47
N LEU A 470 0.11 -21.27 -15.65
CA LEU A 470 -0.45 -20.08 -16.36
C LEU A 470 -1.52 -19.41 -15.52
N VAL A 471 -1.34 -19.36 -14.25
CA VAL A 471 -2.36 -19.42 -13.28
C VAL A 471 -2.91 -18.09 -12.85
N ILE A 472 -4.21 -18.08 -12.92
CA ILE A 472 -5.02 -17.36 -11.98
C ILE A 472 -5.52 -18.39 -10.96
N ASP A 473 -4.82 -18.57 -9.86
CA ASP A 473 -5.37 -19.16 -8.66
C ASP A 473 -6.42 -18.22 -8.13
N GLY A 474 -7.61 -18.72 -7.85
CA GLY A 474 -8.65 -17.92 -7.27
C GLY A 474 -10.02 -18.13 -7.90
N TYR A 475 -10.98 -17.37 -7.43
CA TYR A 475 -12.35 -17.40 -7.92
C TYR A 475 -12.45 -16.63 -9.24
N GLN A 476 -12.82 -17.34 -10.32
CA GLN A 476 -12.94 -16.73 -11.65
C GLN A 476 -14.06 -15.69 -11.69
N VAL A 477 -13.73 -14.49 -12.14
CA VAL A 477 -14.65 -13.36 -12.29
C VAL A 477 -15.06 -13.24 -13.75
N ASP A 478 -16.34 -12.96 -14.01
CA ASP A 478 -16.78 -12.63 -15.38
C ASP A 478 -15.93 -11.47 -15.92
N PRO A 479 -15.27 -11.63 -17.08
CA PRO A 479 -14.48 -10.57 -17.69
C PRO A 479 -15.21 -9.23 -17.87
N ASN A 480 -16.55 -9.27 -18.00
CA ASN A 480 -17.40 -8.11 -18.17
C ASN A 480 -17.91 -7.52 -16.84
N SER A 481 -17.71 -8.20 -15.71
CA SER A 481 -18.13 -7.65 -14.42
C SER A 481 -17.25 -6.48 -14.01
N VAL A 482 -17.82 -5.58 -13.22
CA VAL A 482 -17.10 -4.50 -12.54
C VAL A 482 -16.97 -4.85 -11.08
N ILE A 483 -15.78 -4.71 -10.54
CA ILE A 483 -15.50 -4.75 -9.11
C ILE A 483 -15.11 -3.33 -8.72
N ASN A 484 -15.83 -2.76 -7.76
CA ASN A 484 -15.59 -1.38 -7.37
C ASN A 484 -14.23 -1.21 -6.68
N ASP A 485 -13.64 -0.02 -6.80
CA ASP A 485 -12.50 0.36 -6.00
C ASP A 485 -12.92 0.38 -4.52
N ASN A 486 -12.02 -0.07 -3.64
CA ASN A 486 -12.28 -0.24 -2.21
C ASN A 486 -13.47 -1.20 -1.92
N ALA A 487 -13.73 -2.16 -2.81
CA ALA A 487 -14.76 -3.17 -2.60
C ALA A 487 -14.52 -3.93 -1.30
N LYS A 488 -15.61 -4.13 -0.56
CA LYS A 488 -15.59 -4.82 0.73
C LYS A 488 -16.11 -6.23 0.55
N TYR A 489 -15.42 -7.17 1.17
CA TYR A 489 -15.83 -8.57 1.23
C TYR A 489 -16.19 -8.93 2.66
N GLU A 490 -17.33 -9.55 2.83
CA GLU A 490 -17.76 -10.10 4.11
C GLU A 490 -17.16 -11.49 4.30
N VAL A 491 -16.45 -11.68 5.40
CA VAL A 491 -15.90 -12.96 5.83
C VAL A 491 -16.71 -13.46 7.01
N THR A 492 -17.34 -14.62 6.89
CA THR A 492 -18.14 -15.23 7.95
C THR A 492 -17.47 -16.50 8.46
N TYR A 493 -17.17 -16.55 9.74
CA TYR A 493 -16.62 -17.70 10.45
C TYR A 493 -17.74 -18.47 11.12
N LYS A 494 -17.98 -19.70 10.66
CA LYS A 494 -19.03 -20.58 11.16
C LYS A 494 -18.45 -21.65 12.05
N TYR A 495 -18.96 -21.76 13.26
CA TYR A 495 -18.47 -22.68 14.27
C TYR A 495 -19.20 -24.03 14.23
N LYS A 496 -18.44 -25.14 14.40
CA LYS A 496 -18.98 -26.51 14.36
C LYS A 496 -19.87 -26.87 15.54
N ASP A 497 -19.79 -26.13 16.66
CA ASP A 497 -20.61 -26.34 17.86
C ASP A 497 -21.96 -25.62 17.79
N GLY A 498 -22.22 -24.85 16.71
CA GLY A 498 -23.43 -24.05 16.53
C GLY A 498 -23.43 -22.74 17.30
N SER A 499 -22.29 -22.30 17.81
CA SER A 499 -22.11 -20.94 18.35
C SER A 499 -22.44 -19.90 17.27
N PRO A 500 -22.84 -18.67 17.68
CA PRO A 500 -23.09 -17.59 16.71
C PRO A 500 -21.91 -17.34 15.78
N ASP A 501 -22.21 -17.13 14.50
CA ASP A 501 -21.21 -16.81 13.50
C ASP A 501 -20.49 -15.49 13.85
N THR A 502 -19.19 -15.40 13.54
CA THR A 502 -18.42 -14.17 13.63
C THR A 502 -18.20 -13.61 12.23
N ASN A 503 -18.41 -12.31 12.06
CA ASN A 503 -18.23 -11.64 10.78
C ASN A 503 -17.06 -10.64 10.84
N GLU A 504 -16.33 -10.55 9.73
CA GLU A 504 -15.26 -9.58 9.51
C GLU A 504 -15.40 -9.00 8.10
N GLN A 505 -14.96 -7.76 7.91
CA GLN A 505 -14.82 -7.17 6.59
C GLN A 505 -13.35 -7.06 6.20
N ILE A 506 -13.04 -7.51 4.99
CA ILE A 506 -11.76 -7.24 4.30
C ILE A 506 -12.03 -6.39 3.07
N SER A 507 -11.04 -5.68 2.57
CA SER A 507 -11.17 -4.84 1.39
C SER A 507 -10.00 -5.02 0.44
N ILE A 508 -10.28 -4.80 -0.85
CA ILE A 508 -9.26 -4.62 -1.88
C ILE A 508 -9.14 -3.13 -2.19
N GLY A 509 -7.93 -2.65 -2.50
CA GLY A 509 -7.74 -1.22 -2.79
C GLY A 509 -8.29 -0.85 -4.16
N LYS A 510 -7.73 -1.41 -5.22
CA LYS A 510 -8.15 -1.19 -6.60
C LYS A 510 -9.00 -2.34 -7.09
N GLY A 511 -10.19 -2.04 -7.55
CA GLY A 511 -11.11 -2.97 -8.17
C GLY A 511 -10.75 -3.28 -9.63
N LYS A 512 -11.74 -3.79 -10.37
CA LYS A 512 -11.67 -4.07 -11.80
C LYS A 512 -12.72 -3.28 -12.53
N GLN A 513 -12.32 -2.30 -13.31
CA GLN A 513 -13.22 -1.53 -14.17
C GLN A 513 -13.32 -2.15 -15.58
N SER A 514 -14.44 -1.97 -16.27
CA SER A 514 -14.59 -2.42 -17.66
C SER A 514 -13.62 -1.73 -18.64
N SER A 515 -13.16 -0.53 -18.28
CA SER A 515 -12.18 0.26 -19.04
C SER A 515 -10.74 0.07 -18.54
N ASP A 516 -10.52 -0.84 -17.61
CA ASP A 516 -9.21 -1.03 -16.99
C ASP A 516 -8.22 -1.65 -17.98
N ASP A 517 -7.17 -0.90 -18.29
CA ASP A 517 -6.12 -1.34 -19.19
C ASP A 517 -4.90 -1.83 -18.42
N MET A 518 -4.99 -3.04 -17.87
CA MET A 518 -3.85 -3.71 -17.23
C MET A 518 -2.80 -4.19 -18.24
N SER A 519 -3.11 -4.15 -19.55
CA SER A 519 -2.18 -4.60 -20.59
C SER A 519 -0.89 -3.79 -20.60
N LYS A 520 -0.90 -2.55 -20.13
CA LYS A 520 0.29 -1.69 -19.99
C LYS A 520 1.33 -2.22 -19.00
N TYR A 521 0.92 -3.14 -18.10
CA TYR A 521 1.83 -3.77 -17.12
C TYR A 521 2.39 -5.12 -17.62
N ILE A 522 1.96 -5.60 -18.78
CA ILE A 522 2.46 -6.83 -19.36
C ILE A 522 3.92 -6.64 -19.75
N ALA A 523 4.78 -7.52 -19.26
CA ALA A 523 6.16 -7.61 -19.72
C ALA A 523 6.21 -8.22 -21.14
N GLU A 524 6.87 -7.55 -22.07
CA GLU A 524 7.04 -8.06 -23.43
C GLU A 524 8.39 -8.78 -23.57
N LEU A 525 8.34 -10.06 -23.96
CA LEU A 525 9.54 -10.85 -24.22
C LEU A 525 10.27 -10.31 -25.46
N THR A 526 11.52 -9.91 -25.28
CA THR A 526 12.36 -9.37 -26.37
C THR A 526 13.40 -10.35 -26.84
N ASP A 527 13.86 -11.26 -25.99
CA ASP A 527 14.81 -12.31 -26.30
C ASP A 527 14.68 -13.47 -25.33
N SER A 528 14.87 -14.70 -25.83
CA SER A 528 14.87 -15.89 -24.98
C SER A 528 15.74 -17.00 -25.54
N ARG A 529 16.35 -17.78 -24.63
CA ARG A 529 17.03 -19.04 -24.88
C ARG A 529 16.53 -20.06 -23.87
N THR A 530 16.09 -21.19 -24.35
CA THR A 530 15.36 -22.19 -23.54
C THR A 530 16.00 -23.57 -23.57
N SER A 531 17.18 -23.72 -24.24
CA SER A 531 17.90 -24.98 -24.34
C SER A 531 18.48 -25.40 -22.97
N SER A 532 18.68 -26.71 -22.81
CA SER A 532 19.24 -27.29 -21.58
C SER A 532 20.59 -26.64 -21.23
N GLY A 533 20.68 -26.12 -20.01
CA GLY A 533 21.88 -25.45 -19.51
C GLY A 533 22.10 -24.02 -20.02
N ASP A 534 21.22 -23.48 -20.86
CA ASP A 534 21.28 -22.10 -21.36
C ASP A 534 19.89 -21.44 -21.33
N PHE A 535 19.31 -21.32 -20.12
CA PHE A 535 18.10 -20.55 -19.96
C PHE A 535 18.41 -19.06 -19.83
N TYR A 536 17.76 -18.28 -20.67
CA TYR A 536 17.81 -16.82 -20.63
C TYR A 536 16.50 -16.23 -21.10
N MET A 537 16.02 -15.19 -20.43
CA MET A 537 14.89 -14.35 -20.85
C MET A 537 15.24 -12.88 -20.66
N ASN A 538 14.84 -12.07 -21.63
CA ASN A 538 14.90 -10.61 -21.56
C ASN A 538 13.56 -10.03 -22.02
N TRP A 539 13.08 -9.01 -21.33
CA TRP A 539 11.77 -8.40 -21.56
C TRP A 539 11.81 -6.88 -21.44
N THR A 540 10.78 -6.23 -21.98
CA THR A 540 10.51 -4.80 -21.74
C THR A 540 9.16 -4.63 -21.05
N ARG A 541 8.96 -3.48 -20.42
CA ARG A 541 7.72 -3.07 -19.80
C ARG A 541 7.28 -1.74 -20.37
N GLU A 542 6.01 -1.59 -20.73
CA GLU A 542 5.44 -0.31 -21.16
C GLU A 542 5.32 0.67 -19.99
N SER A 543 4.86 0.18 -18.82
CA SER A 543 4.74 0.99 -17.62
C SER A 543 6.03 0.98 -16.80
N LYS A 544 6.49 2.17 -16.43
CA LYS A 544 7.58 2.35 -15.45
C LYS A 544 7.15 2.01 -14.02
N LEU A 545 5.85 1.93 -13.80
CA LEU A 545 5.24 1.62 -12.50
C LEU A 545 5.07 0.12 -12.27
N ALA A 546 5.18 -0.70 -13.33
CA ALA A 546 5.20 -2.15 -13.17
C ALA A 546 6.44 -2.56 -12.39
N THR A 547 6.20 -3.08 -11.19
CA THR A 547 7.25 -3.51 -10.29
C THR A 547 7.37 -5.01 -10.33
N ASP A 548 8.41 -5.52 -9.78
CA ASP A 548 8.82 -6.91 -9.64
C ASP A 548 8.24 -7.89 -10.66
N ILE A 549 9.17 -8.58 -11.30
CA ILE A 549 8.83 -9.69 -12.16
C ILE A 549 9.27 -10.96 -11.48
N ASP A 550 8.29 -11.80 -11.17
CA ASP A 550 8.54 -13.20 -10.88
C ASP A 550 8.54 -13.98 -12.21
N VAL A 551 9.56 -14.80 -12.41
CA VAL A 551 9.65 -15.72 -13.55
C VAL A 551 9.46 -17.14 -13.06
N TRP A 552 8.43 -17.81 -13.58
CA TRP A 552 8.16 -19.21 -13.31
C TRP A 552 8.38 -20.00 -14.59
N VAL A 553 9.17 -21.07 -14.54
CA VAL A 553 9.53 -21.88 -15.71
C VAL A 553 9.08 -23.31 -15.55
N GLN A 554 8.64 -23.92 -16.63
CA GLN A 554 8.34 -25.34 -16.74
C GLN A 554 9.33 -26.01 -17.68
N GLU A 555 10.04 -27.03 -17.18
CA GLU A 555 10.96 -27.84 -17.97
C GLU A 555 10.19 -28.89 -18.80
N VAL A 556 10.75 -29.23 -19.97
CA VAL A 556 10.24 -30.33 -20.80
C VAL A 556 10.30 -31.64 -20.01
N GLY A 557 9.18 -32.33 -19.96
CA GLY A 557 9.05 -33.63 -19.30
C GLY A 557 9.00 -33.60 -17.77
N GLN A 558 9.01 -32.43 -17.15
CA GLN A 558 8.82 -32.28 -15.69
C GLN A 558 7.40 -31.81 -15.40
N PRO A 559 6.72 -32.42 -14.41
CA PRO A 559 5.47 -31.89 -13.89
C PRO A 559 5.81 -30.74 -12.93
N GLY A 560 5.33 -29.55 -13.21
CA GLY A 560 5.47 -28.42 -12.32
C GLY A 560 6.34 -27.29 -12.85
N THR A 561 6.26 -26.15 -12.15
CA THR A 561 7.04 -24.97 -12.45
C THR A 561 8.06 -24.68 -11.33
N GLN A 562 9.13 -23.99 -11.66
CA GLN A 562 10.14 -23.54 -10.70
C GLN A 562 10.27 -22.02 -10.81
N ARG A 563 10.36 -21.35 -9.68
CA ARG A 563 10.62 -19.91 -9.63
C ARG A 563 12.07 -19.64 -9.94
N VAL A 564 12.31 -18.70 -10.84
CA VAL A 564 13.64 -18.15 -11.12
C VAL A 564 13.70 -16.75 -10.53
N ALA A 565 14.57 -16.55 -9.54
CA ALA A 565 14.72 -15.25 -8.91
C ALA A 565 15.23 -14.21 -9.92
N VAL A 566 14.52 -13.11 -10.02
CA VAL A 566 14.90 -11.95 -10.83
C VAL A 566 15.45 -10.90 -9.89
N PRO A 567 16.70 -10.43 -10.07
CA PRO A 567 17.22 -9.33 -9.27
C PRO A 567 16.40 -8.06 -9.49
N GLU A 568 16.19 -7.31 -8.42
CA GLU A 568 15.44 -6.06 -8.42
C GLU A 568 15.86 -5.13 -9.58
N GLY A 569 14.87 -4.51 -10.24
CA GLY A 569 15.07 -3.58 -11.34
C GLY A 569 15.65 -4.19 -12.62
N LYS A 570 15.87 -5.51 -12.67
CA LYS A 570 16.35 -6.19 -13.89
C LYS A 570 15.18 -6.54 -14.81
N THR A 571 15.47 -6.49 -16.10
CA THR A 571 14.57 -6.92 -17.18
C THR A 571 15.08 -8.18 -17.86
N SER A 572 15.93 -8.93 -17.19
CA SER A 572 16.46 -10.19 -17.70
C SER A 572 16.84 -11.14 -16.58
N VAL A 573 16.76 -12.42 -16.89
CA VAL A 573 17.18 -13.50 -15.99
C VAL A 573 17.91 -14.57 -16.80
N SER A 574 18.87 -15.24 -16.17
CA SER A 574 19.56 -16.40 -16.74
C SER A 574 19.81 -17.46 -15.69
N ALA A 575 19.76 -18.72 -16.09
CA ALA A 575 20.09 -19.86 -15.24
C ALA A 575 20.69 -21.00 -16.08
N THR A 576 21.61 -21.74 -15.48
CA THR A 576 22.31 -22.86 -16.12
C THR A 576 21.93 -24.22 -15.56
N THR A 577 20.99 -24.25 -14.60
CA THR A 577 20.59 -25.47 -13.86
C THR A 577 19.38 -26.17 -14.46
N PHE A 578 18.67 -25.55 -15.40
CA PHE A 578 17.46 -26.08 -15.98
C PHE A 578 17.77 -27.01 -17.17
N ASN A 579 16.88 -28.00 -17.37
CA ASN A 579 16.73 -28.67 -18.64
C ASN A 579 16.13 -27.70 -19.67
N GLU A 580 15.73 -28.23 -20.83
CA GLU A 580 15.01 -27.44 -21.81
C GLU A 580 13.69 -26.91 -21.23
N ILE A 581 13.45 -25.61 -21.39
CA ILE A 581 12.25 -24.94 -20.89
C ILE A 581 11.15 -24.98 -21.94
N LYS A 582 10.01 -25.54 -21.58
CA LYS A 582 8.82 -25.60 -22.42
C LYS A 582 7.98 -24.33 -22.31
N GLN A 583 7.90 -23.76 -21.13
CA GLN A 583 7.01 -22.65 -20.84
C GLN A 583 7.61 -21.76 -19.76
N ALA A 584 7.36 -20.47 -19.87
CA ALA A 584 7.63 -19.51 -18.80
C ALA A 584 6.42 -18.62 -18.55
N THR A 585 6.22 -18.23 -17.30
CA THR A 585 5.22 -17.25 -16.89
C THR A 585 5.93 -16.09 -16.23
N LEU A 586 5.69 -14.89 -16.72
CA LEU A 586 6.14 -13.66 -16.09
C LEU A 586 4.98 -13.10 -15.29
N VAL A 587 5.22 -12.82 -14.02
CA VAL A 587 4.24 -12.23 -13.10
C VAL A 587 4.73 -10.84 -12.72
N THR A 588 3.91 -9.84 -12.98
CA THR A 588 4.15 -8.45 -12.59
C THR A 588 3.06 -7.99 -11.64
N PHE A 589 3.30 -6.88 -10.96
CA PHE A 589 2.30 -6.22 -10.13
C PHE A 589 2.13 -4.79 -10.61
N ASP A 590 0.92 -4.27 -10.54
CA ASP A 590 0.67 -2.85 -10.75
C ASP A 590 0.86 -2.06 -9.43
N GLU A 591 0.78 -0.74 -9.52
CA GLU A 591 0.92 0.18 -8.37
C GLU A 591 -0.12 -0.04 -7.26
N TYR A 592 -1.18 -0.77 -7.56
CA TYR A 592 -2.25 -1.12 -6.64
C TYR A 592 -2.06 -2.51 -5.99
N GLY A 593 -0.98 -3.20 -6.33
CA GLY A 593 -0.71 -4.56 -5.85
C GLY A 593 -1.53 -5.65 -6.55
N ARG A 594 -2.22 -5.33 -7.68
CA ARG A 594 -2.91 -6.36 -8.47
C ARG A 594 -1.89 -7.14 -9.27
N SER A 595 -2.04 -8.46 -9.29
CA SER A 595 -1.09 -9.37 -9.96
C SER A 595 -1.46 -9.57 -11.43
N ILE A 596 -0.48 -9.46 -12.32
CA ILE A 596 -0.62 -9.68 -13.76
C ILE A 596 0.34 -10.78 -14.21
N SER A 597 -0.20 -11.87 -14.73
CA SER A 597 0.55 -13.03 -15.21
C SER A 597 0.49 -13.15 -16.73
N VAL A 598 1.62 -13.38 -17.38
CA VAL A 598 1.72 -13.57 -18.83
C VAL A 598 2.46 -14.87 -19.12
N GLY A 599 1.82 -15.79 -19.83
CA GLY A 599 2.40 -17.07 -20.23
C GLY A 599 3.07 -16.99 -21.61
N TYR A 600 4.25 -17.56 -21.72
CA TYR A 600 4.99 -17.76 -22.97
C TYR A 600 5.23 -19.27 -23.16
N THR A 601 4.79 -19.80 -24.29
CA THR A 601 5.08 -21.19 -24.69
C THR A 601 6.19 -21.15 -25.75
N PHE A 602 7.22 -21.96 -25.55
CA PHE A 602 8.31 -22.12 -26.49
C PHE A 602 8.04 -23.38 -27.31
N GLU A 603 8.05 -23.25 -28.64
CA GLU A 603 7.87 -24.38 -29.53
C GLU A 603 9.08 -25.32 -29.44
N GLU A 604 8.83 -26.65 -29.50
CA GLU A 604 9.86 -27.70 -29.59
C GLU A 604 10.61 -27.64 -30.93
#